data_8e1867d85d4bd6c92455a412d8ec5153
#
_entry.id   8e1867d85d4bd6c92455a412d8ec5153
#
_cell.length_a   1.000
_cell.length_b   1.000
_cell.length_c   1.000
_cell.angle_alpha   90.00
_cell.angle_beta   90.00
_cell.angle_gamma   90.00
#
_symmetry.space_group_name_H-M   'P 1'
#
loop_
_entity.id
_entity.type
_entity.pdbx_description
1 polymer ?
#
loop_
_entity_poly.entity_id
_entity_poly.type
_entity_poly.pdbx_seq_one_letter_code
_entity_poly.pdbx_strand_id
1 'polypeptide(L)'
;VLSQDKLDKLNKKISAALDNQFGDAEDKIAKAKKELQDNIGKAKDGQGTVSSSIEQINSQQEAVSKQLADAQNKAESGKTQLLSAKMQLLDRKASLTSTKTLLETAYQGLLELKTTYDELTSEQSQLTQKLEQLSKFNEQYQEIVRKMNDALPDSEEYKALQQQIDELNKVLEPYGIKAPDIAKTMQTVQNSINKSAEAIQNVEISLKKLGTSGDAINSALSEMSEKISQINSGIAQLDNAISGLDDKSVSVDSALALISQQQSSADFKMSSAMSTLTSKQS
;
A
#
# COMPACT_ATOMS: atom_id res chain seq x y z
N VAL A 1 -0.73 10.23 0.10
CA VAL A 1 -0.89 9.44 -1.13
C VAL A 1 -0.66 10.39 -2.31
N LEU A 2 0.37 10.14 -3.08
CA LEU A 2 0.58 10.88 -4.32
C LEU A 2 -0.44 10.40 -5.34
N SER A 3 -1.18 11.35 -5.92
CA SER A 3 -2.05 11.02 -7.04
C SER A 3 -1.20 10.54 -8.23
N GLN A 4 -1.72 9.60 -9.01
CA GLN A 4 -1.11 9.10 -10.26
C GLN A 4 -0.54 10.24 -11.11
N ASP A 5 -1.30 11.34 -11.23
CA ASP A 5 -0.91 12.57 -11.95
C ASP A 5 0.42 13.17 -11.51
N LYS A 6 0.75 13.09 -10.23
CA LYS A 6 2.04 13.65 -9.72
C LYS A 6 3.22 12.75 -10.05
N LEU A 7 3.02 11.44 -10.04
CA LEU A 7 4.04 10.46 -10.44
C LEU A 7 4.29 10.50 -11.95
N ASP A 8 3.24 10.60 -12.74
CA ASP A 8 3.33 10.73 -14.19
C ASP A 8 4.00 12.04 -14.61
N LYS A 9 3.68 13.15 -13.93
CA LYS A 9 4.36 14.45 -14.13
C LYS A 9 5.84 14.40 -13.74
N LEU A 10 6.19 13.71 -12.65
CA LEU A 10 7.58 13.53 -12.24
C LEU A 10 8.35 12.67 -13.26
N ASN A 11 7.80 11.54 -13.68
CA ASN A 11 8.39 10.67 -14.69
C ASN A 11 8.58 11.39 -16.04
N LYS A 12 7.58 12.15 -16.50
CA LYS A 12 7.70 12.97 -17.71
C LYS A 12 8.80 14.04 -17.59
N LYS A 13 8.92 14.72 -16.45
CA LYS A 13 9.96 15.72 -16.22
C LYS A 13 11.37 15.11 -16.20
N ILE A 14 11.54 13.96 -15.55
CA ILE A 14 12.83 13.26 -15.50
C ILE A 14 13.18 12.74 -16.90
N SER A 15 12.25 12.13 -17.64
CA SER A 15 12.48 11.68 -19.02
C SER A 15 12.89 12.82 -19.93
N ALA A 16 12.13 13.92 -19.94
CA ALA A 16 12.42 15.06 -20.78
C ALA A 16 13.77 15.72 -20.46
N ALA A 17 14.15 15.80 -19.19
CA ALA A 17 15.45 16.34 -18.78
C ALA A 17 16.61 15.46 -19.25
N LEU A 18 16.45 14.14 -19.18
CA LEU A 18 17.44 13.17 -19.62
C LEU A 18 17.58 13.16 -21.14
N ASP A 19 16.47 13.06 -21.86
CA ASP A 19 16.46 13.03 -23.32
C ASP A 19 17.13 14.29 -23.92
N ASN A 20 16.89 15.48 -23.30
CA ASN A 20 17.54 16.70 -23.72
C ASN A 20 19.05 16.70 -23.42
N GLN A 21 19.49 16.17 -22.25
CA GLN A 21 20.92 16.16 -21.89
C GLN A 21 21.73 15.14 -22.68
N PHE A 22 21.13 13.97 -23.01
CA PHE A 22 21.83 12.92 -23.76
C PHE A 22 21.85 13.19 -25.27
N GLY A 23 20.74 13.66 -25.84
CA GLY A 23 20.68 14.03 -27.27
C GLY A 23 21.70 15.10 -27.62
N ASP A 24 21.80 16.15 -26.77
CA ASP A 24 22.82 17.20 -26.92
C ASP A 24 24.27 16.67 -26.82
N ALA A 25 24.50 15.64 -26.00
CA ALA A 25 25.83 15.05 -25.85
C ALA A 25 26.21 14.19 -27.04
N GLU A 26 25.31 13.36 -27.54
CA GLU A 26 25.54 12.50 -28.72
C GLU A 26 25.78 13.33 -29.98
N ASP A 27 24.95 14.35 -30.23
CA ASP A 27 25.09 15.24 -31.36
C ASP A 27 26.42 16.00 -31.37
N LYS A 28 26.87 16.50 -30.19
CA LYS A 28 28.17 17.17 -30.02
C LYS A 28 29.34 16.24 -30.32
N ILE A 29 29.26 14.99 -29.84
CA ILE A 29 30.31 13.99 -30.08
C ILE A 29 30.37 13.61 -31.59
N ALA A 30 29.22 13.40 -32.23
CA ALA A 30 29.17 13.07 -33.64
C ALA A 30 29.73 14.20 -34.51
N LYS A 31 29.37 15.46 -34.20
CA LYS A 31 29.88 16.67 -34.88
C LYS A 31 31.39 16.83 -34.71
N ALA A 32 31.87 16.73 -33.44
CA ALA A 32 33.29 16.83 -33.14
C ALA A 32 34.13 15.75 -33.83
N LYS A 33 33.62 14.52 -33.93
CA LYS A 33 34.27 13.40 -34.62
C LYS A 33 34.40 13.67 -36.16
N LYS A 34 33.33 14.19 -36.75
CA LYS A 34 33.33 14.53 -38.20
C LYS A 34 34.30 15.68 -38.49
N GLU A 35 34.28 16.76 -37.70
CA GLU A 35 35.19 17.89 -37.82
C GLU A 35 36.65 17.45 -37.70
N LEU A 36 36.96 16.52 -36.80
CA LEU A 36 38.29 15.97 -36.65
C LEU A 36 38.75 15.17 -37.86
N GLN A 37 37.88 14.29 -38.40
CA GLN A 37 38.20 13.48 -39.59
C GLN A 37 38.49 14.33 -40.84
N ASP A 38 37.69 15.37 -41.05
CA ASP A 38 37.83 16.30 -42.17
C ASP A 38 39.16 17.07 -42.11
N ASN A 39 39.60 17.46 -40.92
CA ASN A 39 40.84 18.19 -40.75
C ASN A 39 42.11 17.31 -40.84
N ILE A 40 42.01 16.07 -40.37
CA ILE A 40 43.09 15.07 -40.63
C ILE A 40 43.26 14.85 -42.12
N GLY A 41 42.14 14.81 -42.92
CA GLY A 41 42.21 14.76 -44.36
C GLY A 41 42.94 15.94 -44.97
N LYS A 42 42.58 17.17 -44.57
CA LYS A 42 43.25 18.42 -45.03
C LYS A 42 44.73 18.48 -44.66
N ALA A 43 45.11 17.95 -43.51
CA ALA A 43 46.51 17.85 -43.12
C ALA A 43 47.34 16.90 -43.98
N LYS A 44 46.74 15.86 -44.55
CA LYS A 44 47.38 14.92 -45.49
C LYS A 44 47.66 15.51 -46.88
N ASP A 45 46.78 16.40 -47.32
CA ASP A 45 46.84 16.96 -48.69
C ASP A 45 47.74 18.20 -48.78
N GLY A 46 48.12 18.77 -47.68
CA GLY A 46 48.90 20.03 -47.66
C GLY A 46 50.41 19.90 -47.42
N GLN A 47 51.19 19.62 -48.42
CA GLN A 47 52.68 19.58 -48.29
C GLN A 47 53.32 20.94 -47.92
N GLY A 48 52.61 22.07 -48.01
CA GLY A 48 53.17 23.42 -47.75
C GLY A 48 52.88 24.01 -46.40
N THR A 49 52.01 23.41 -45.57
CA THR A 49 51.49 24.03 -44.34
C THR A 49 51.42 23.11 -43.14
N VAL A 50 52.41 22.21 -42.98
CA VAL A 50 52.40 21.19 -41.88
C VAL A 50 52.27 21.81 -40.50
N SER A 51 53.00 22.92 -40.24
CA SER A 51 52.89 23.59 -38.91
C SER A 51 51.49 24.16 -38.65
N SER A 52 50.85 24.79 -39.64
CA SER A 52 49.50 25.31 -39.54
C SER A 52 48.48 24.19 -39.33
N SER A 53 48.72 23.04 -39.99
CA SER A 53 47.87 21.87 -39.81
C SER A 53 48.02 21.24 -38.43
N ILE A 54 49.23 21.22 -37.85
CA ILE A 54 49.49 20.76 -36.49
C ILE A 54 48.78 21.65 -35.46
N GLU A 55 48.85 22.98 -35.63
CA GLU A 55 48.14 23.91 -34.72
C GLU A 55 46.64 23.75 -34.82
N GLN A 56 46.09 23.52 -36.04
CA GLN A 56 44.67 23.22 -36.21
C GLN A 56 44.26 21.91 -35.55
N ILE A 57 45.04 20.85 -35.67
CA ILE A 57 44.78 19.58 -35.03
C ILE A 57 44.81 19.70 -33.53
N ASN A 58 45.82 20.39 -32.95
CA ASN A 58 45.92 20.65 -31.51
C ASN A 58 44.69 21.41 -31.00
N SER A 59 44.33 22.50 -31.65
CA SER A 59 43.13 23.28 -31.31
C SER A 59 41.82 22.44 -31.35
N GLN A 60 41.73 21.55 -32.33
CA GLN A 60 40.58 20.65 -32.42
C GLN A 60 40.62 19.52 -31.38
N GLN A 61 41.82 19.04 -31.05
CA GLN A 61 41.99 18.10 -29.95
C GLN A 61 41.47 18.66 -28.63
N GLU A 62 41.83 19.91 -28.36
CA GLU A 62 41.33 20.62 -27.17
C GLU A 62 39.80 20.75 -27.23
N ALA A 63 39.24 21.11 -28.38
CA ALA A 63 37.80 21.24 -28.55
C ALA A 63 37.06 19.93 -28.38
N VAL A 64 37.56 18.81 -29.00
CA VAL A 64 37.01 17.47 -28.86
C VAL A 64 37.07 17.00 -27.40
N SER A 65 38.25 17.14 -26.78
CA SER A 65 38.44 16.73 -25.38
C SER A 65 37.49 17.48 -24.45
N LYS A 66 37.31 18.79 -24.68
CA LYS A 66 36.37 19.62 -23.92
C LYS A 66 34.92 19.15 -24.11
N GLN A 67 34.50 18.90 -25.35
CA GLN A 67 33.15 18.42 -25.66
C GLN A 67 32.86 17.05 -25.02
N LEU A 68 33.83 16.13 -25.06
CA LEU A 68 33.72 14.81 -24.43
C LEU A 68 33.62 14.93 -22.90
N ALA A 69 34.46 15.79 -22.30
CA ALA A 69 34.39 16.06 -20.86
C ALA A 69 33.04 16.67 -20.45
N ASP A 70 32.53 17.63 -21.23
CA ASP A 70 31.21 18.24 -20.99
C ASP A 70 30.08 17.19 -21.10
N ALA A 71 30.16 16.28 -22.08
CA ALA A 71 29.21 15.20 -22.26
C ALA A 71 29.26 14.21 -21.09
N GLN A 72 30.45 13.84 -20.63
CA GLN A 72 30.62 12.98 -19.46
C GLN A 72 30.05 13.62 -18.20
N ASN A 73 30.36 14.88 -17.92
CA ASN A 73 29.85 15.62 -16.77
C ASN A 73 28.31 15.69 -16.77
N LYS A 74 27.71 15.88 -17.95
CA LYS A 74 26.24 15.86 -18.09
C LYS A 74 25.64 14.48 -17.80
N ALA A 75 26.27 13.45 -18.31
CA ALA A 75 25.84 12.07 -18.07
C ALA A 75 25.92 11.68 -16.58
N GLU A 76 27.04 12.02 -15.92
CA GLU A 76 27.22 11.79 -14.49
C GLU A 76 26.23 12.59 -13.63
N SER A 77 25.96 13.84 -14.00
CA SER A 77 24.93 14.66 -13.37
C SER A 77 23.54 14.04 -13.53
N GLY A 78 23.20 13.56 -14.73
CA GLY A 78 21.96 12.86 -15.01
C GLY A 78 21.81 11.58 -14.17
N LYS A 79 22.88 10.79 -14.04
CA LYS A 79 22.92 9.60 -13.18
C LYS A 79 22.65 9.95 -11.71
N THR A 80 23.27 10.99 -11.21
CA THR A 80 23.06 11.48 -9.83
C THR A 80 21.60 11.87 -9.60
N GLN A 81 20.97 12.57 -10.56
CA GLN A 81 19.56 12.94 -10.48
C GLN A 81 18.64 11.70 -10.49
N LEU A 82 18.93 10.71 -11.32
CA LEU A 82 18.21 9.43 -11.34
C LEU A 82 18.27 8.71 -10.00
N LEU A 83 19.46 8.59 -9.41
CA LEU A 83 19.65 7.97 -8.12
C LEU A 83 18.88 8.69 -7.02
N SER A 84 18.93 10.04 -7.01
CA SER A 84 18.16 10.85 -6.05
C SER A 84 16.64 10.63 -6.21
N ALA A 85 16.14 10.62 -7.44
CA ALA A 85 14.73 10.35 -7.71
C ALA A 85 14.32 8.94 -7.27
N LYS A 86 15.16 7.94 -7.55
CA LYS A 86 14.93 6.56 -7.10
C LYS A 86 14.85 6.46 -5.57
N MET A 87 15.77 7.10 -4.85
CA MET A 87 15.73 7.12 -3.39
C MET A 87 14.43 7.74 -2.86
N GLN A 88 13.97 8.86 -3.42
CA GLN A 88 12.70 9.47 -3.04
C GLN A 88 11.50 8.55 -3.28
N LEU A 89 11.48 7.78 -4.37
CA LEU A 89 10.42 6.82 -4.65
C LEU A 89 10.47 5.63 -3.68
N LEU A 90 11.65 5.15 -3.32
CA LEU A 90 11.84 4.09 -2.33
C LEU A 90 11.35 4.52 -0.93
N ASP A 91 11.67 5.74 -0.50
CA ASP A 91 11.20 6.30 0.78
C ASP A 91 9.66 6.39 0.81
N ARG A 92 9.06 6.84 -0.30
CA ARG A 92 7.60 6.90 -0.42
C ARG A 92 6.97 5.51 -0.40
N LYS A 93 7.57 4.54 -1.09
CA LYS A 93 7.12 3.13 -1.06
C LYS A 93 7.18 2.58 0.37
N ALA A 94 8.28 2.81 1.09
CA ALA A 94 8.43 2.39 2.48
C ALA A 94 7.34 3.00 3.38
N SER A 95 7.06 4.30 3.23
CA SER A 95 6.00 5.00 3.96
C SER A 95 4.60 4.42 3.66
N LEU A 96 4.28 4.17 2.39
CA LEU A 96 3.01 3.54 2.01
C LEU A 96 2.89 2.12 2.54
N THR A 97 3.97 1.34 2.51
CA THR A 97 4.01 -0.02 3.05
C THR A 97 3.76 -0.03 4.56
N SER A 98 4.37 0.90 5.29
CA SER A 98 4.13 1.07 6.73
C SER A 98 2.66 1.44 7.01
N THR A 99 2.12 2.41 6.26
CA THR A 99 0.70 2.81 6.38
C THR A 99 -0.24 1.65 6.08
N LYS A 100 0.06 0.84 5.06
CA LYS A 100 -0.69 -0.37 4.73
C LYS A 100 -0.73 -1.34 5.91
N THR A 101 0.44 -1.66 6.48
CA THR A 101 0.54 -2.59 7.62
C THR A 101 -0.28 -2.11 8.83
N LEU A 102 -0.22 -0.81 9.14
CA LEU A 102 -1.03 -0.23 10.22
C LEU A 102 -2.53 -0.35 9.93
N LEU A 103 -2.93 -0.09 8.69
CA LEU A 103 -4.33 -0.17 8.27
C LEU A 103 -4.83 -1.62 8.25
N GLU A 104 -4.03 -2.58 7.81
CA GLU A 104 -4.33 -4.01 7.85
C GLU A 104 -4.49 -4.50 9.30
N THR A 105 -3.61 -4.06 10.21
CA THR A 105 -3.72 -4.38 11.64
C THR A 105 -5.02 -3.82 12.25
N ALA A 106 -5.35 -2.57 11.93
CA ALA A 106 -6.58 -1.95 12.37
C ALA A 106 -7.83 -2.64 11.78
N TYR A 107 -7.77 -3.05 10.52
CA TYR A 107 -8.83 -3.83 9.86
C TYR A 107 -9.08 -5.16 10.57
N GLN A 108 -8.03 -5.91 10.91
CA GLN A 108 -8.16 -7.17 11.63
C GLN A 108 -8.75 -6.96 13.04
N GLY A 109 -8.28 -5.95 13.76
CA GLY A 109 -8.85 -5.59 15.07
C GLY A 109 -10.33 -5.20 14.99
N LEU A 110 -10.72 -4.49 13.94
CA LEU A 110 -12.13 -4.13 13.71
C LEU A 110 -12.97 -5.36 13.34
N LEU A 111 -12.42 -6.32 12.60
CA LEU A 111 -13.09 -7.57 12.25
C LEU A 111 -13.34 -8.45 13.49
N GLU A 112 -12.38 -8.52 14.40
CA GLU A 112 -12.53 -9.24 15.67
C GLU A 112 -13.62 -8.59 16.56
N LEU A 113 -13.61 -7.26 16.65
CA LEU A 113 -14.65 -6.51 17.38
C LEU A 113 -16.03 -6.73 16.76
N LYS A 114 -16.13 -6.77 15.43
CA LYS A 114 -17.37 -7.09 14.72
C LYS A 114 -17.88 -8.47 15.12
N THR A 115 -17.04 -9.48 15.05
CA THR A 115 -17.41 -10.85 15.41
C THR A 115 -17.95 -10.90 16.86
N THR A 116 -17.23 -10.30 17.80
CA THR A 116 -17.65 -10.22 19.19
C THR A 116 -18.99 -9.48 19.36
N TYR A 117 -19.17 -8.38 18.66
CA TYR A 117 -20.42 -7.60 18.69
C TYR A 117 -21.62 -8.42 18.18
N ASP A 118 -21.43 -9.08 17.03
CA ASP A 118 -22.48 -9.91 16.41
C ASP A 118 -22.87 -11.11 17.32
N GLU A 119 -21.88 -11.79 17.91
CA GLU A 119 -22.10 -12.89 18.85
C GLU A 119 -22.87 -12.43 20.10
N LEU A 120 -22.43 -11.34 20.73
CA LEU A 120 -23.09 -10.81 21.93
C LEU A 120 -24.51 -10.32 21.65
N THR A 121 -24.74 -9.70 20.49
CA THR A 121 -26.07 -9.22 20.10
C THR A 121 -27.00 -10.41 19.81
N SER A 122 -26.49 -11.46 19.17
CA SER A 122 -27.23 -12.69 18.93
C SER A 122 -27.59 -13.39 20.24
N GLU A 123 -26.62 -13.54 21.17
CA GLU A 123 -26.83 -14.13 22.49
C GLU A 123 -27.88 -13.34 23.29
N GLN A 124 -27.77 -12.02 23.33
CA GLN A 124 -28.75 -11.16 24.01
C GLN A 124 -30.16 -11.32 23.43
N SER A 125 -30.29 -11.42 22.11
CA SER A 125 -31.57 -11.67 21.44
C SER A 125 -32.18 -13.02 21.85
N GLN A 126 -31.37 -14.09 21.88
CA GLN A 126 -31.81 -15.43 22.31
C GLN A 126 -32.23 -15.45 23.78
N LEU A 127 -31.45 -14.79 24.65
CA LEU A 127 -31.77 -14.66 26.08
C LEU A 127 -33.08 -13.87 26.29
N THR A 128 -33.29 -12.81 25.53
CA THR A 128 -34.56 -12.02 25.56
C THR A 128 -35.75 -12.87 25.15
N GLN A 129 -35.65 -13.63 24.05
CA GLN A 129 -36.72 -14.55 23.63
C GLN A 129 -36.99 -15.62 24.69
N LYS A 130 -35.94 -16.16 25.32
CA LYS A 130 -36.08 -17.12 26.42
C LYS A 130 -36.78 -16.50 27.62
N LEU A 131 -36.45 -15.27 27.95
CA LEU A 131 -37.09 -14.54 29.06
C LEU A 131 -38.58 -14.32 28.80
N GLU A 132 -38.97 -13.93 27.57
CA GLU A 132 -40.35 -13.78 27.19
C GLU A 132 -41.17 -15.07 27.29
N GLN A 133 -40.57 -16.20 26.85
CA GLN A 133 -41.19 -17.52 26.97
C GLN A 133 -41.38 -17.92 28.44
N LEU A 134 -40.33 -17.74 29.26
CA LEU A 134 -40.40 -18.01 30.71
C LEU A 134 -41.42 -17.12 31.40
N SER A 135 -41.58 -15.86 31.00
CA SER A 135 -42.60 -14.96 31.54
C SER A 135 -44.01 -15.50 31.31
N LYS A 136 -44.33 -15.99 30.12
CA LYS A 136 -45.61 -16.62 29.81
C LYS A 136 -45.86 -17.88 30.66
N PHE A 137 -44.88 -18.72 30.84
CA PHE A 137 -44.99 -19.89 31.70
C PHE A 137 -45.14 -19.50 33.19
N ASN A 138 -44.44 -18.46 33.64
CA ASN A 138 -44.57 -17.94 35.00
C ASN A 138 -45.98 -17.41 35.25
N GLU A 139 -46.56 -16.65 34.32
CA GLU A 139 -47.93 -16.15 34.42
C GLU A 139 -48.93 -17.30 34.53
N GLN A 140 -48.80 -18.34 33.71
CA GLN A 140 -49.62 -19.57 33.80
C GLN A 140 -49.48 -20.25 35.17
N TYR A 141 -48.25 -20.43 35.62
CA TYR A 141 -47.99 -21.04 36.92
C TYR A 141 -48.60 -20.23 38.07
N GLN A 142 -48.41 -18.92 38.11
CA GLN A 142 -48.96 -18.05 39.12
C GLN A 142 -50.51 -18.08 39.13
N GLU A 143 -51.13 -18.13 37.98
CA GLU A 143 -52.59 -18.25 37.89
C GLU A 143 -53.07 -19.61 38.45
N ILE A 144 -52.39 -20.73 38.14
CA ILE A 144 -52.71 -22.05 38.69
C ILE A 144 -52.55 -22.03 40.19
N VAL A 145 -51.44 -21.50 40.73
CA VAL A 145 -51.18 -21.40 42.19
C VAL A 145 -52.23 -20.54 42.87
N ARG A 146 -52.64 -19.42 42.25
CA ARG A 146 -53.72 -18.58 42.77
C ARG A 146 -55.02 -19.37 42.94
N LYS A 147 -55.43 -20.09 41.89
CA LYS A 147 -56.65 -20.92 41.92
C LYS A 147 -56.54 -22.06 42.92
N MET A 148 -55.36 -22.69 43.06
CA MET A 148 -55.13 -23.72 44.06
C MET A 148 -55.29 -23.22 45.50
N ASN A 149 -54.87 -21.97 45.76
CA ASN A 149 -55.02 -21.35 47.10
C ASN A 149 -56.50 -21.08 47.43
N ASP A 150 -57.34 -20.86 46.42
CA ASP A 150 -58.79 -20.64 46.58
C ASP A 150 -59.58 -21.96 46.63
N ALA A 151 -59.04 -23.08 46.18
CA ALA A 151 -59.67 -24.38 46.11
C ALA A 151 -59.56 -25.16 47.42
N LEU A 152 -60.57 -25.96 47.79
CA LEU A 152 -60.51 -26.82 48.95
C LEU A 152 -59.47 -27.94 48.73
N PRO A 153 -58.58 -28.21 49.70
CA PRO A 153 -57.64 -29.33 49.62
C PRO A 153 -58.39 -30.67 49.31
N ASP A 154 -57.79 -31.50 48.44
CA ASP A 154 -58.34 -32.79 47.97
C ASP A 154 -59.63 -32.71 47.13
N SER A 155 -60.12 -31.56 46.79
CA SER A 155 -61.23 -31.39 45.87
C SER A 155 -60.84 -31.85 44.44
N GLU A 156 -61.84 -32.18 43.60
CA GLU A 156 -61.55 -32.47 42.18
C GLU A 156 -60.96 -31.28 41.45
N GLU A 157 -61.33 -30.08 41.84
CA GLU A 157 -60.74 -28.82 41.32
C GLU A 157 -59.25 -28.74 41.69
N TYR A 158 -58.88 -28.98 42.95
CA TYR A 158 -57.48 -28.96 43.40
C TYR A 158 -56.64 -30.01 42.64
N LYS A 159 -57.15 -31.24 42.45
CA LYS A 159 -56.48 -32.30 41.71
C LYS A 159 -56.29 -31.91 40.23
N ALA A 160 -57.29 -31.29 39.61
CA ALA A 160 -57.21 -30.82 38.23
C ALA A 160 -56.14 -29.75 38.05
N LEU A 161 -56.02 -28.83 39.03
CA LEU A 161 -54.95 -27.76 39.02
C LEU A 161 -53.56 -28.37 39.22
N GLN A 162 -53.46 -29.42 40.04
CA GLN A 162 -52.21 -30.15 40.24
C GLN A 162 -51.76 -30.87 38.95
N GLN A 163 -52.70 -31.44 38.18
CA GLN A 163 -52.40 -31.98 36.84
C GLN A 163 -51.93 -30.92 35.88
N GLN A 164 -52.50 -29.70 35.93
CA GLN A 164 -52.01 -28.60 35.10
C GLN A 164 -50.56 -28.21 35.43
N ILE A 165 -50.16 -28.25 36.70
CA ILE A 165 -48.74 -28.04 37.05
C ILE A 165 -47.87 -29.18 36.51
N ASP A 166 -48.29 -30.41 36.52
CA ASP A 166 -47.57 -31.54 36.00
C ASP A 166 -47.42 -31.43 34.47
N GLU A 167 -48.45 -30.97 33.77
CA GLU A 167 -48.38 -30.69 32.32
C GLU A 167 -47.42 -29.54 32.03
N LEU A 168 -47.47 -28.47 32.82
CA LEU A 168 -46.53 -27.36 32.67
C LEU A 168 -45.08 -27.79 32.92
N ASN A 169 -44.83 -28.67 33.91
CA ASN A 169 -43.52 -29.26 34.14
C ASN A 169 -43.00 -30.07 32.97
N LYS A 170 -43.87 -30.80 32.25
CA LYS A 170 -43.48 -31.52 31.01
C LYS A 170 -43.06 -30.55 29.90
N VAL A 171 -43.77 -29.43 29.75
CA VAL A 171 -43.41 -28.40 28.77
C VAL A 171 -42.08 -27.70 29.13
N LEU A 172 -41.76 -27.61 30.44
CA LEU A 172 -40.55 -27.02 30.94
C LEU A 172 -39.34 -27.98 30.99
N GLU A 173 -39.56 -29.29 30.82
CA GLU A 173 -38.50 -30.32 30.84
C GLU A 173 -37.37 -30.02 29.83
N PRO A 174 -37.62 -29.60 28.56
CA PRO A 174 -36.57 -29.25 27.65
C PRO A 174 -35.70 -28.06 28.07
N TYR A 175 -36.20 -27.23 28.99
CA TYR A 175 -35.45 -26.10 29.58
C TYR A 175 -34.70 -26.50 30.83
N GLY A 176 -34.85 -27.72 31.32
CA GLY A 176 -34.23 -28.24 32.56
C GLY A 176 -34.73 -27.57 33.84
N ILE A 177 -35.97 -27.06 33.85
CA ILE A 177 -36.55 -26.32 35.00
C ILE A 177 -37.92 -26.91 35.38
N LYS A 178 -38.36 -26.64 36.59
CA LYS A 178 -39.69 -26.93 37.10
C LYS A 178 -40.50 -25.66 37.28
N ALA A 179 -41.81 -25.73 37.29
CA ALA A 179 -42.70 -24.59 37.44
C ALA A 179 -42.40 -23.69 38.63
N PRO A 180 -42.09 -24.17 39.84
CA PRO A 180 -41.72 -23.32 40.97
C PRO A 180 -40.42 -22.57 40.80
N ASP A 181 -39.52 -23.05 39.91
CA ASP A 181 -38.19 -22.48 39.71
C ASP A 181 -38.15 -21.43 38.56
N ILE A 182 -39.29 -21.22 37.86
CA ILE A 182 -39.36 -20.31 36.67
C ILE A 182 -38.89 -18.91 37.05
N ALA A 183 -39.41 -18.35 38.14
CA ALA A 183 -39.08 -16.99 38.56
C ALA A 183 -37.57 -16.81 38.86
N LYS A 184 -36.95 -17.81 39.50
CA LYS A 184 -35.51 -17.82 39.76
C LYS A 184 -34.71 -17.92 38.47
N THR A 185 -35.16 -18.76 37.55
CA THR A 185 -34.52 -18.91 36.24
C THR A 185 -34.65 -17.62 35.40
N MET A 186 -35.83 -16.97 35.42
CA MET A 186 -36.01 -15.66 34.80
C MET A 186 -35.03 -14.63 35.35
N GLN A 187 -34.83 -14.57 36.67
CA GLN A 187 -33.84 -13.67 37.25
C GLN A 187 -32.40 -13.97 36.77
N THR A 188 -32.07 -15.26 36.66
CA THR A 188 -30.76 -15.66 36.11
C THR A 188 -30.59 -15.25 34.67
N VAL A 189 -31.60 -15.45 33.83
CA VAL A 189 -31.59 -15.01 32.41
C VAL A 189 -31.51 -13.50 32.30
N GLN A 190 -32.26 -12.74 33.14
CA GLN A 190 -32.17 -11.29 33.16
C GLN A 190 -30.77 -10.79 33.57
N ASN A 191 -30.14 -11.45 34.53
CA ASN A 191 -28.76 -11.12 34.90
C ASN A 191 -27.77 -11.41 33.76
N SER A 192 -28.01 -12.46 32.96
CA SER A 192 -27.20 -12.75 31.77
C SER A 192 -27.41 -11.70 30.68
N ILE A 193 -28.65 -11.26 30.47
CA ILE A 193 -28.98 -10.17 29.54
C ILE A 193 -28.22 -8.88 29.93
N ASN A 194 -28.24 -8.54 31.21
CA ASN A 194 -27.53 -7.36 31.71
C ASN A 194 -26.02 -7.45 31.52
N LYS A 195 -25.42 -8.62 31.77
CA LYS A 195 -23.99 -8.86 31.50
C LYS A 195 -23.65 -8.76 30.00
N SER A 196 -24.50 -9.32 29.14
CA SER A 196 -24.34 -9.21 27.69
C SER A 196 -24.46 -7.76 27.23
N ALA A 197 -25.40 -6.98 27.81
CA ALA A 197 -25.53 -5.55 27.54
C ALA A 197 -24.29 -4.74 27.93
N GLU A 198 -23.72 -5.03 29.13
CA GLU A 198 -22.45 -4.42 29.56
C GLU A 198 -21.28 -4.77 28.62
N ALA A 199 -21.21 -6.04 28.18
CA ALA A 199 -20.19 -6.47 27.22
C ALA A 199 -20.35 -5.77 25.86
N ILE A 200 -21.57 -5.66 25.35
CA ILE A 200 -21.86 -4.89 24.11
C ILE A 200 -21.42 -3.43 24.27
N GLN A 201 -21.73 -2.80 25.40
CA GLN A 201 -21.31 -1.43 25.68
C GLN A 201 -19.78 -1.27 25.68
N ASN A 202 -19.04 -2.23 26.21
CA ASN A 202 -17.58 -2.22 26.18
C ASN A 202 -17.03 -2.33 24.77
N VAL A 203 -17.65 -3.17 23.92
CA VAL A 203 -17.31 -3.27 22.49
C VAL A 203 -17.61 -1.93 21.80
N GLU A 204 -18.77 -1.31 22.04
CA GLU A 204 -19.14 0.01 21.49
C GLU A 204 -18.14 1.11 21.89
N ILE A 205 -17.64 1.10 23.13
CA ILE A 205 -16.59 2.03 23.57
C ILE A 205 -15.31 1.81 22.76
N SER A 206 -14.95 0.56 22.48
CA SER A 206 -13.78 0.22 21.66
C SER A 206 -13.96 0.64 20.20
N LEU A 207 -15.15 0.42 19.64
CA LEU A 207 -15.52 0.85 18.29
C LEU A 207 -15.48 2.38 18.15
N LYS A 208 -15.98 3.13 19.15
CA LYS A 208 -15.89 4.60 19.16
C LYS A 208 -14.46 5.12 19.16
N LYS A 209 -13.53 4.44 19.83
CA LYS A 209 -12.10 4.78 19.78
C LYS A 209 -11.51 4.58 18.37
N LEU A 210 -12.09 3.69 17.59
CA LEU A 210 -11.73 3.44 16.17
C LEU A 210 -12.55 4.32 15.20
N GLY A 211 -13.41 5.21 15.71
CA GLY A 211 -14.21 6.13 14.89
C GLY A 211 -15.44 5.48 14.24
N THR A 212 -15.96 4.38 14.78
CA THR A 212 -17.14 3.68 14.27
C THR A 212 -18.09 3.25 15.39
N SER A 213 -19.16 2.54 15.04
CA SER A 213 -20.14 1.95 15.96
C SER A 213 -20.53 0.55 15.48
N GLY A 214 -21.26 -0.22 16.28
CA GLY A 214 -21.77 -1.54 15.91
C GLY A 214 -22.57 -1.52 14.60
N ASP A 215 -23.45 -0.54 14.42
CA ASP A 215 -24.26 -0.41 13.21
C ASP A 215 -23.45 0.02 11.98
N ALA A 216 -22.38 0.80 12.17
CA ALA A 216 -21.55 1.33 11.10
C ALA A 216 -20.30 0.46 10.78
N ILE A 217 -20.06 -0.61 11.52
CA ILE A 217 -18.83 -1.41 11.45
C ILE A 217 -18.59 -2.01 10.06
N ASN A 218 -19.64 -2.45 9.37
CA ASN A 218 -19.53 -2.99 8.01
C ASN A 218 -19.08 -1.91 7.01
N SER A 219 -19.60 -0.68 7.15
CA SER A 219 -19.19 0.46 6.33
C SER A 219 -17.72 0.81 6.60
N ALA A 220 -17.30 0.86 7.86
CA ALA A 220 -15.92 1.12 8.25
C ALA A 220 -14.96 0.06 7.69
N LEU A 221 -15.30 -1.23 7.77
CA LEU A 221 -14.53 -2.33 7.17
C LEU A 221 -14.42 -2.19 5.66
N SER A 222 -15.51 -1.84 4.97
CA SER A 222 -15.52 -1.61 3.52
C SER A 222 -14.60 -0.46 3.13
N GLU A 223 -14.68 0.67 3.82
CA GLU A 223 -13.81 1.83 3.59
C GLU A 223 -12.33 1.51 3.83
N MET A 224 -12.02 0.77 4.89
CA MET A 224 -10.64 0.34 5.17
C MET A 224 -10.12 -0.60 4.09
N SER A 225 -10.91 -1.56 3.63
CA SER A 225 -10.59 -2.48 2.53
C SER A 225 -10.29 -1.72 1.24
N GLU A 226 -11.12 -0.72 0.91
CA GLU A 226 -10.91 0.15 -0.24
C GLU A 226 -9.60 0.94 -0.13
N LYS A 227 -9.32 1.54 1.03
CA LYS A 227 -8.06 2.26 1.28
C LYS A 227 -6.84 1.35 1.16
N ILE A 228 -6.92 0.12 1.66
CA ILE A 228 -5.85 -0.89 1.50
C ILE A 228 -5.62 -1.19 0.02
N SER A 229 -6.69 -1.36 -0.76
CA SER A 229 -6.61 -1.57 -2.21
C SER A 229 -5.96 -0.40 -2.95
N GLN A 230 -6.34 0.84 -2.60
CA GLN A 230 -5.75 2.06 -3.15
C GLN A 230 -4.25 2.15 -2.83
N ILE A 231 -3.85 1.83 -1.60
CA ILE A 231 -2.43 1.80 -1.20
C ILE A 231 -1.66 0.73 -1.99
N ASN A 232 -2.22 -0.47 -2.17
CA ASN A 232 -1.61 -1.52 -2.98
C ASN A 232 -1.38 -1.07 -4.43
N SER A 233 -2.37 -0.42 -5.02
CA SER A 233 -2.25 0.19 -6.36
C SER A 233 -1.15 1.25 -6.39
N GLY A 234 -1.09 2.12 -5.38
CA GLY A 234 -0.03 3.14 -5.26
C GLY A 234 1.38 2.52 -5.14
N ILE A 235 1.53 1.46 -4.37
CA ILE A 235 2.80 0.72 -4.25
C ILE A 235 3.20 0.12 -5.60
N ALA A 236 2.28 -0.52 -6.33
CA ALA A 236 2.56 -1.09 -7.66
C ALA A 236 2.99 -0.02 -8.66
N GLN A 237 2.39 1.17 -8.61
CA GLN A 237 2.80 2.30 -9.45
C GLN A 237 4.20 2.79 -9.12
N LEU A 238 4.55 2.84 -7.82
CA LEU A 238 5.91 3.19 -7.40
C LEU A 238 6.92 2.15 -7.87
N ASP A 239 6.59 0.85 -7.83
CA ASP A 239 7.45 -0.21 -8.32
C ASP A 239 7.72 -0.08 -9.82
N ASN A 240 6.69 0.21 -10.61
CA ASN A 240 6.84 0.46 -12.04
C ASN A 240 7.70 1.70 -12.32
N ALA A 241 7.50 2.77 -11.53
CA ALA A 241 8.31 3.98 -11.67
C ALA A 241 9.79 3.74 -11.30
N ILE A 242 10.06 2.98 -10.23
CA ILE A 242 11.41 2.59 -9.82
C ILE A 242 12.08 1.74 -10.90
N SER A 243 11.38 0.75 -11.45
CA SER A 243 11.89 -0.06 -12.58
C SER A 243 12.23 0.79 -13.79
N GLY A 244 11.37 1.74 -14.15
CA GLY A 244 11.66 2.67 -15.25
C GLY A 244 12.88 3.58 -15.00
N LEU A 245 13.18 3.92 -13.73
CA LEU A 245 14.41 4.64 -13.38
C LEU A 245 15.66 3.74 -13.48
N ASP A 246 15.52 2.46 -13.14
CA ASP A 246 16.61 1.49 -13.29
C ASP A 246 16.98 1.29 -14.77
N ASP A 247 16.00 1.15 -15.65
CA ASP A 247 16.23 1.04 -17.09
C ASP A 247 16.94 2.29 -17.65
N LYS A 248 16.56 3.48 -17.17
CA LYS A 248 17.22 4.73 -17.54
C LYS A 248 18.65 4.81 -16.99
N SER A 249 18.89 4.31 -15.77
CA SER A 249 20.25 4.24 -15.22
C SER A 249 21.16 3.38 -16.07
N VAL A 250 20.68 2.23 -16.53
CA VAL A 250 21.42 1.35 -17.48
C VAL A 250 21.72 2.08 -18.79
N SER A 251 20.77 2.85 -19.29
CA SER A 251 20.96 3.64 -20.51
C SER A 251 22.05 4.72 -20.35
N VAL A 252 22.07 5.37 -19.17
CA VAL A 252 23.11 6.36 -18.82
C VAL A 252 24.49 5.71 -18.72
N ASP A 253 24.59 4.55 -18.09
CA ASP A 253 25.85 3.81 -17.97
C ASP A 253 26.36 3.37 -19.34
N SER A 254 25.47 2.97 -20.23
CA SER A 254 25.80 2.66 -21.63
C SER A 254 26.32 3.90 -22.41
N ALA A 255 25.70 5.05 -22.20
CA ALA A 255 26.14 6.31 -22.81
C ALA A 255 27.52 6.73 -22.28
N LEU A 256 27.79 6.60 -20.99
CA LEU A 256 29.10 6.86 -20.37
C LEU A 256 30.19 5.96 -20.95
N ALA A 257 29.88 4.66 -21.15
CA ALA A 257 30.80 3.72 -21.77
C ALA A 257 31.14 4.12 -23.22
N LEU A 258 30.14 4.53 -24.01
CA LEU A 258 30.32 5.04 -25.38
C LEU A 258 31.16 6.30 -25.42
N ILE A 259 30.92 7.27 -24.51
CA ILE A 259 31.72 8.49 -24.37
C ILE A 259 33.20 8.13 -24.12
N SER A 260 33.48 7.23 -23.18
CA SER A 260 34.84 6.78 -22.86
C SER A 260 35.52 6.09 -24.06
N GLN A 261 34.77 5.27 -24.79
CA GLN A 261 35.26 4.59 -25.99
C GLN A 261 35.60 5.60 -27.11
N GLN A 262 34.73 6.61 -27.31
CA GLN A 262 34.96 7.65 -28.30
C GLN A 262 36.14 8.54 -27.95
N GLN A 263 36.33 8.85 -26.64
CA GLN A 263 37.50 9.57 -26.17
C GLN A 263 38.80 8.82 -26.48
N SER A 264 38.87 7.53 -26.13
CA SER A 264 40.04 6.70 -26.44
C SER A 264 40.31 6.59 -27.93
N SER A 265 39.25 6.47 -28.77
CA SER A 265 39.36 6.42 -30.20
C SER A 265 39.83 7.77 -30.83
N ALA A 266 39.35 8.90 -30.27
CA ALA A 266 39.77 10.23 -30.71
C ALA A 266 41.25 10.47 -30.37
N ASP A 267 41.66 10.16 -29.15
CA ASP A 267 43.06 10.27 -28.69
C ASP A 267 44.01 9.43 -29.51
N PHE A 268 43.63 8.17 -29.82
CA PHE A 268 44.42 7.27 -30.68
C PHE A 268 44.58 7.84 -32.12
N LYS A 269 43.49 8.28 -32.73
CA LYS A 269 43.51 8.85 -34.07
C LYS A 269 44.33 10.13 -34.15
N MET A 270 44.20 10.95 -33.12
CA MET A 270 44.95 12.20 -33.01
C MET A 270 46.47 11.96 -32.85
N SER A 271 46.83 11.04 -31.95
CA SER A 271 48.22 10.65 -31.77
C SER A 271 48.84 10.08 -33.04
N SER A 272 48.08 9.25 -33.77
CA SER A 272 48.48 8.70 -35.06
C SER A 272 48.66 9.76 -36.14
N ALA A 273 47.72 10.70 -36.21
CA ALA A 273 47.81 11.83 -37.15
C ALA A 273 49.02 12.74 -36.86
N MET A 274 49.23 13.07 -35.58
CA MET A 274 50.40 13.88 -35.15
C MET A 274 51.70 13.15 -35.46
N SER A 275 51.81 11.88 -35.16
CA SER A 275 53.02 11.09 -35.49
C SER A 275 53.29 11.10 -37.02
N THR A 276 52.25 10.95 -37.83
CA THR A 276 52.36 11.01 -39.32
C THR A 276 52.80 12.38 -39.81
N LEU A 277 52.28 13.44 -39.23
CA LEU A 277 52.66 14.83 -39.61
C LEU A 277 54.08 15.18 -39.16
N THR A 278 54.46 14.79 -37.96
CA THR A 278 55.83 14.98 -37.42
C THR A 278 56.88 14.21 -38.25
N SER A 279 56.53 12.99 -38.68
CA SER A 279 57.43 12.18 -39.54
C SER A 279 57.56 12.75 -40.96
N LYS A 280 56.61 13.58 -41.45
CA LYS A 280 56.69 14.27 -42.72
C LYS A 280 57.38 15.63 -42.61
N GLN A 281 57.54 16.18 -41.39
CA GLN A 281 58.24 17.44 -41.14
C GLN A 281 59.75 17.23 -40.93
N SER A 282 60.16 16.00 -40.50
CA SER A 282 61.56 15.58 -40.42
C SER A 282 62.06 15.05 -41.76
#